data_2568caaea0aedce3e71deca4cb1300a1
#
_entry.id   2568caaea0aedce3e71deca4cb1300a1
#
_cell.length_a   1.000
_cell.length_b   1.000
_cell.length_c   1.000
_cell.angle_alpha   90.00
_cell.angle_beta   90.00
_cell.angle_gamma   90.00
#
_symmetry.space_group_name_H-M   'P 1'
#
loop_
_entity.id
_entity.type
_entity.pdbx_description
1 polymer ?
#
loop_
_entity_poly.entity_id
_entity_poly.type
_entity_poly.pdbx_seq_one_letter_code
_entity_poly.pdbx_strand_id
1 'polypeptide(L)'
;MRIVNEKGKLFGVINVIDLVILLVIALVAVAMVYKFAAPAASDVIAPKADMTVTMRVRGAMDYLEEEVLKLKPGERLIMGSDYVDAELVSVESIPYLSAATSDSGQFITADDPQKRDLLITVHSKQSKTDPILKIGNQEVRIGRGFIFKTQTVEVNAIIEKVEFDG
;
A
#
# COMPACT_ATOMS: atom_id res chain seq x y z
N MET A 1 4.43 35.57 -51.39
CA MET A 1 3.45 34.46 -51.30
C MET A 1 2.59 34.68 -50.06
N ARG A 2 1.28 34.86 -50.21
CA ARG A 2 0.39 34.95 -49.04
C ARG A 2 0.13 33.54 -48.53
N ILE A 3 0.56 33.25 -47.32
CA ILE A 3 0.44 31.94 -46.66
C ILE A 3 -1.01 31.56 -46.35
N VAL A 4 -1.85 32.57 -46.13
CA VAL A 4 -3.31 32.41 -45.87
C VAL A 4 -4.05 33.18 -46.99
N ASN A 5 -5.06 32.55 -47.62
CA ASN A 5 -5.90 33.18 -48.61
C ASN A 5 -7.09 33.92 -47.91
N GLU A 6 -7.82 34.75 -48.71
CA GLU A 6 -8.97 35.54 -48.20
C GLU A 6 -10.13 34.71 -47.63
N LYS A 7 -10.12 33.40 -47.83
CA LYS A 7 -11.09 32.43 -47.29
C LYS A 7 -10.56 31.69 -46.04
N GLY A 8 -9.47 32.17 -45.41
CA GLY A 8 -8.93 31.58 -44.20
C GLY A 8 -8.27 30.19 -44.40
N LYS A 9 -7.83 29.85 -45.64
CA LYS A 9 -7.20 28.56 -45.92
C LYS A 9 -5.68 28.69 -46.01
N LEU A 10 -4.94 27.87 -45.26
CA LEU A 10 -3.50 27.71 -45.34
C LEU A 10 -3.18 26.88 -46.61
N PHE A 11 -2.28 27.38 -47.45
CA PHE A 11 -1.91 26.76 -48.74
C PHE A 11 -3.13 26.39 -49.62
N GLY A 12 -4.30 27.01 -49.43
CA GLY A 12 -5.51 26.76 -50.22
C GLY A 12 -6.33 25.50 -49.85
N VAL A 13 -5.85 24.65 -48.92
CA VAL A 13 -6.41 23.33 -48.63
C VAL A 13 -6.99 23.25 -47.21
N ILE A 14 -6.26 23.67 -46.18
CA ILE A 14 -6.60 23.49 -44.78
C ILE A 14 -7.15 24.81 -44.22
N ASN A 15 -8.32 24.77 -43.55
CA ASN A 15 -8.85 25.93 -42.85
C ASN A 15 -7.99 26.21 -41.61
N VAL A 16 -7.61 27.46 -41.39
CA VAL A 16 -6.82 27.88 -40.20
C VAL A 16 -7.53 27.53 -38.91
N ILE A 17 -8.85 27.61 -38.88
CA ILE A 17 -9.64 27.24 -37.68
C ILE A 17 -9.53 25.75 -37.38
N ASP A 18 -9.61 24.89 -38.41
CA ASP A 18 -9.48 23.44 -38.23
C ASP A 18 -8.08 23.06 -37.75
N LEU A 19 -7.05 23.76 -38.25
CA LEU A 19 -5.67 23.57 -37.82
C LEU A 19 -5.50 23.94 -36.33
N VAL A 20 -6.08 25.06 -35.90
CA VAL A 20 -6.04 25.48 -34.47
C VAL A 20 -6.76 24.48 -33.57
N ILE A 21 -7.93 23.99 -33.98
CA ILE A 21 -8.69 22.98 -33.24
C ILE A 21 -7.86 21.69 -33.11
N LEU A 22 -7.24 21.25 -34.20
CA LEU A 22 -6.43 20.05 -34.22
C LEU A 22 -5.20 20.18 -33.32
N LEU A 23 -4.58 21.38 -33.29
CA LEU A 23 -3.45 21.69 -32.41
C LEU A 23 -3.86 21.69 -30.95
N VAL A 24 -5.02 22.24 -30.61
CA VAL A 24 -5.57 22.21 -29.24
C VAL A 24 -5.84 20.77 -28.80
N ILE A 25 -6.46 19.95 -29.69
CA ILE A 25 -6.72 18.53 -29.38
C ILE A 25 -5.41 17.78 -29.15
N ALA A 26 -4.40 18.03 -29.98
CA ALA A 26 -3.07 17.40 -29.81
C ALA A 26 -2.40 17.81 -28.49
N LEU A 27 -2.47 19.10 -28.12
CA LEU A 27 -1.95 19.57 -26.82
C LEU A 27 -2.67 18.93 -25.62
N VAL A 28 -3.99 18.81 -25.68
CA VAL A 28 -4.76 18.13 -24.62
C VAL A 28 -4.40 16.66 -24.55
N ALA A 29 -4.26 15.97 -25.67
CA ALA A 29 -3.84 14.57 -25.71
C ALA A 29 -2.43 14.38 -25.12
N VAL A 30 -1.47 15.24 -25.47
CA VAL A 30 -0.11 15.22 -24.89
C VAL A 30 -0.15 15.49 -23.39
N ALA A 31 -0.95 16.47 -22.93
CA ALA A 31 -1.09 16.77 -21.51
C ALA A 31 -1.72 15.60 -20.72
N MET A 32 -2.71 14.90 -21.31
CA MET A 32 -3.28 13.69 -20.74
C MET A 32 -2.23 12.56 -20.63
N VAL A 33 -1.53 12.28 -21.72
CA VAL A 33 -0.46 11.25 -21.71
C VAL A 33 0.59 11.61 -20.67
N TYR A 34 1.03 12.87 -20.60
CA TYR A 34 2.00 13.31 -19.60
C TYR A 34 1.47 13.15 -18.16
N LYS A 35 0.22 13.51 -17.91
CA LYS A 35 -0.40 13.38 -16.59
C LYS A 35 -0.59 11.94 -16.14
N PHE A 36 -0.94 11.03 -17.05
CA PHE A 36 -1.22 9.61 -16.71
C PHE A 36 0.00 8.69 -16.87
N ALA A 37 0.98 9.04 -17.71
CA ALA A 37 2.19 8.25 -17.89
C ALA A 37 3.36 8.70 -16.98
N ALA A 38 3.40 9.97 -16.57
CA ALA A 38 4.48 10.50 -15.74
C ALA A 38 4.57 9.84 -14.32
N PRO A 39 3.46 9.48 -13.64
CA PRO A 39 3.55 8.77 -12.36
C PRO A 39 4.23 7.40 -12.47
N ALA A 40 4.00 6.69 -13.57
CA ALA A 40 4.61 5.38 -13.82
C ALA A 40 6.11 5.48 -14.14
N ALA A 41 6.57 6.60 -14.69
CA ALA A 41 7.99 6.82 -15.00
C ALA A 41 8.81 7.23 -13.76
N SER A 42 8.21 7.90 -12.77
CA SER A 42 8.89 8.24 -11.51
C SER A 42 9.12 7.03 -10.61
N ASP A 43 8.23 6.04 -10.64
CA ASP A 43 8.38 4.79 -9.88
C ASP A 43 9.52 3.90 -10.41
N VAL A 44 9.92 4.06 -11.66
CA VAL A 44 11.00 3.27 -12.28
C VAL A 44 12.40 3.82 -11.95
N ILE A 45 12.53 5.07 -11.50
CA ILE A 45 13.82 5.75 -11.34
C ILE A 45 14.32 5.76 -9.89
N ALA A 46 13.43 5.66 -8.90
CA ALA A 46 13.85 5.61 -7.50
C ALA A 46 14.28 4.18 -7.10
N PRO A 47 15.51 3.98 -6.58
CA PRO A 47 15.92 2.66 -6.11
C PRO A 47 15.01 2.23 -4.96
N LYS A 48 14.32 1.12 -5.15
CA LYS A 48 13.52 0.48 -4.11
C LYS A 48 14.44 -0.28 -3.17
N ALA A 49 14.21 -0.15 -1.89
CA ALA A 49 14.86 -0.94 -0.86
C ALA A 49 13.86 -1.92 -0.24
N ASP A 50 14.37 -3.00 0.27
CA ASP A 50 13.59 -3.99 1.01
C ASP A 50 13.13 -3.37 2.33
N MET A 51 11.83 -3.41 2.57
CA MET A 51 11.17 -2.90 3.77
C MET A 51 10.48 -4.03 4.50
N THR A 52 10.80 -4.19 5.77
CA THR A 52 10.17 -5.16 6.67
C THR A 52 9.27 -4.43 7.65
N VAL A 53 8.02 -4.87 7.76
CA VAL A 53 7.01 -4.30 8.63
C VAL A 53 6.51 -5.38 9.58
N THR A 54 6.64 -5.13 10.90
CA THR A 54 6.06 -6.00 11.93
C THR A 54 4.82 -5.32 12.50
N MET A 55 3.73 -6.05 12.55
CA MET A 55 2.44 -5.59 13.04
C MET A 55 1.86 -6.59 14.03
N ARG A 56 1.07 -6.07 14.98
CA ARG A 56 0.42 -6.88 16.03
C ARG A 56 -1.08 -6.90 15.86
N VAL A 57 -1.66 -8.09 15.87
CA VAL A 57 -3.08 -8.34 16.09
C VAL A 57 -3.26 -8.63 17.57
N ARG A 58 -4.00 -7.79 18.29
CA ARG A 58 -4.19 -7.96 19.74
C ARG A 58 -5.41 -8.80 20.05
N GLY A 59 -5.22 -9.77 20.96
CA GLY A 59 -6.30 -10.55 21.53
C GLY A 59 -7.05 -11.42 20.52
N ALA A 60 -6.33 -12.01 19.58
CA ALA A 60 -6.88 -12.99 18.63
C ALA A 60 -7.47 -14.19 19.40
N MET A 61 -8.65 -14.62 19.00
CA MET A 61 -9.27 -15.85 19.51
C MET A 61 -8.69 -17.07 18.81
N ASP A 62 -8.82 -18.24 19.43
CA ASP A 62 -8.23 -19.51 18.98
C ASP A 62 -8.45 -19.81 17.49
N TYR A 63 -9.69 -19.65 16.99
CA TYR A 63 -10.00 -19.90 15.57
C TYR A 63 -9.22 -19.00 14.61
N LEU A 64 -8.95 -17.76 15.04
CA LEU A 64 -8.19 -16.81 14.22
C LEU A 64 -6.70 -17.11 14.30
N GLU A 65 -6.20 -17.44 15.51
CA GLU A 65 -4.82 -17.88 15.70
C GLU A 65 -4.50 -19.08 14.82
N GLU A 66 -5.35 -20.12 14.85
CA GLU A 66 -5.16 -21.33 14.04
C GLU A 66 -5.08 -21.02 12.54
N GLU A 67 -5.97 -20.16 12.02
CA GLU A 67 -5.97 -19.81 10.59
C GLU A 67 -4.77 -18.96 10.20
N VAL A 68 -4.37 -18.00 11.03
CA VAL A 68 -3.20 -17.15 10.76
C VAL A 68 -1.90 -17.96 10.82
N LEU A 69 -1.78 -18.91 11.77
CA LEU A 69 -0.60 -19.77 11.88
C LEU A 69 -0.46 -20.80 10.73
N LYS A 70 -1.54 -21.09 9.98
CA LYS A 70 -1.48 -21.93 8.77
C LYS A 70 -0.88 -21.22 7.57
N LEU A 71 -0.82 -19.87 7.60
CA LEU A 71 -0.25 -19.10 6.50
C LEU A 71 1.25 -19.41 6.35
N LYS A 72 1.72 -19.41 5.11
CA LYS A 72 3.11 -19.77 4.81
C LYS A 72 3.92 -18.53 4.44
N PRO A 73 5.22 -18.51 4.79
CA PRO A 73 6.13 -17.49 4.26
C PRO A 73 6.07 -17.44 2.73
N GLY A 74 6.10 -16.21 2.18
CA GLY A 74 5.94 -15.95 0.74
C GLY A 74 4.47 -15.80 0.29
N GLU A 75 3.49 -15.96 1.18
CA GLU A 75 2.10 -15.70 0.84
C GLU A 75 1.85 -14.20 0.61
N ARG A 76 1.29 -13.87 -0.56
CA ARG A 76 1.10 -12.50 -1.00
C ARG A 76 -0.10 -11.84 -0.33
N LEU A 77 0.07 -10.56 0.03
CA LEU A 77 -1.02 -9.76 0.56
C LEU A 77 -1.96 -9.28 -0.55
N ILE A 78 -3.23 -9.07 -0.16
CA ILE A 78 -4.30 -8.58 -1.02
C ILE A 78 -4.76 -7.20 -0.53
N MET A 79 -4.95 -6.26 -1.47
CA MET A 79 -5.58 -4.97 -1.21
C MET A 79 -6.71 -4.74 -2.21
N GLY A 80 -7.93 -4.55 -1.69
CA GLY A 80 -9.12 -4.58 -2.54
C GLY A 80 -9.31 -5.97 -3.15
N SER A 81 -9.20 -6.08 -4.46
CA SER A 81 -9.29 -7.32 -5.24
C SER A 81 -7.96 -7.82 -5.79
N ASP A 82 -6.88 -7.08 -5.60
CA ASP A 82 -5.61 -7.33 -6.28
C ASP A 82 -4.50 -7.72 -5.30
N TYR A 83 -3.57 -8.56 -5.77
CA TYR A 83 -2.33 -8.81 -5.05
C TYR A 83 -1.42 -7.58 -5.10
N VAL A 84 -0.83 -7.27 -3.95
CA VAL A 84 0.16 -6.18 -3.85
C VAL A 84 1.59 -6.73 -3.79
N ASP A 85 2.57 -5.84 -3.96
CA ASP A 85 4.00 -6.16 -3.83
C ASP A 85 4.39 -6.21 -2.34
N ALA A 86 3.81 -7.17 -1.64
CA ALA A 86 4.10 -7.48 -0.24
C ALA A 86 3.81 -8.95 0.03
N GLU A 87 4.65 -9.57 0.84
CA GLU A 87 4.57 -10.99 1.18
C GLU A 87 4.78 -11.23 2.67
N LEU A 88 4.16 -12.29 3.16
CA LEU A 88 4.32 -12.75 4.53
C LEU A 88 5.73 -13.30 4.75
N VAL A 89 6.39 -12.86 5.82
CA VAL A 89 7.69 -13.39 6.25
C VAL A 89 7.50 -14.41 7.37
N SER A 90 6.78 -14.01 8.43
CA SER A 90 6.54 -14.89 9.59
C SER A 90 5.28 -14.47 10.34
N VAL A 91 4.75 -15.43 11.10
CA VAL A 91 3.73 -15.21 12.13
C VAL A 91 4.23 -15.84 13.42
N GLU A 92 4.11 -15.10 14.51
CA GLU A 92 4.41 -15.58 15.86
C GLU A 92 3.19 -15.35 16.76
N SER A 93 2.85 -16.36 17.58
CA SER A 93 1.82 -16.25 18.61
C SER A 93 2.47 -16.05 19.96
N ILE A 94 2.05 -15.00 20.66
CA ILE A 94 2.54 -14.66 22.01
C ILE A 94 1.38 -14.51 22.98
N PRO A 95 1.60 -14.67 24.30
CA PRO A 95 0.57 -14.51 25.32
C PRO A 95 -0.10 -13.14 25.24
N TYR A 96 -1.44 -13.10 25.32
CA TYR A 96 -2.18 -11.86 25.48
C TYR A 96 -2.25 -11.50 26.96
N LEU A 97 -1.55 -10.42 27.32
CA LEU A 97 -1.52 -9.93 28.69
C LEU A 97 -2.64 -8.90 28.92
N SER A 98 -3.53 -9.19 29.83
CA SER A 98 -4.60 -8.29 30.25
C SER A 98 -4.40 -7.76 31.67
N ALA A 99 -4.90 -6.57 31.94
CA ALA A 99 -4.97 -6.07 33.30
C ALA A 99 -6.04 -6.83 34.08
N ALA A 100 -5.68 -7.36 35.20
CA ALA A 100 -6.57 -8.03 36.13
C ALA A 100 -6.46 -7.40 37.54
N THR A 101 -7.43 -7.66 38.38
CA THR A 101 -7.37 -7.25 39.80
C THR A 101 -7.25 -8.51 40.66
N SER A 102 -6.24 -8.55 41.50
CA SER A 102 -6.06 -9.64 42.46
C SER A 102 -7.14 -9.61 43.57
N ASP A 103 -7.27 -10.68 44.29
CA ASP A 103 -8.21 -10.77 45.44
C ASP A 103 -7.92 -9.71 46.51
N SER A 104 -6.70 -9.21 46.59
CA SER A 104 -6.31 -8.10 47.47
C SER A 104 -6.59 -6.70 46.90
N GLY A 105 -7.19 -6.59 45.70
CA GLY A 105 -7.51 -5.32 45.05
C GLY A 105 -6.35 -4.65 44.33
N GLN A 106 -5.24 -5.34 44.16
CA GLN A 106 -4.07 -4.83 43.41
C GLN A 106 -4.22 -5.08 41.89
N PHE A 107 -3.81 -4.14 41.07
CA PHE A 107 -3.70 -4.36 39.64
C PHE A 107 -2.52 -5.27 39.32
N ILE A 108 -2.82 -6.35 38.61
CA ILE A 108 -1.82 -7.32 38.13
C ILE A 108 -1.99 -7.48 36.62
N THR A 109 -0.93 -7.94 35.97
CA THR A 109 -1.00 -8.38 34.59
C THR A 109 -1.13 -9.90 34.57
N ALA A 110 -2.17 -10.42 33.94
CA ALA A 110 -2.43 -11.85 33.82
C ALA A 110 -2.53 -12.25 32.34
N ASP A 111 -2.08 -13.47 32.05
CA ASP A 111 -2.31 -14.09 30.74
C ASP A 111 -3.79 -14.49 30.62
N ASP A 112 -4.40 -14.16 29.50
CA ASP A 112 -5.75 -14.61 29.14
C ASP A 112 -5.63 -15.86 28.27
N PRO A 113 -5.95 -17.05 28.78
CA PRO A 113 -5.72 -18.29 28.06
C PRO A 113 -6.60 -18.45 26.79
N GLN A 114 -7.63 -17.62 26.63
CA GLN A 114 -8.54 -17.65 25.48
C GLN A 114 -8.14 -16.68 24.36
N LYS A 115 -7.05 -15.91 24.57
CA LYS A 115 -6.60 -14.89 23.63
C LYS A 115 -5.10 -14.95 23.44
N ARG A 116 -4.68 -14.64 22.23
CA ARG A 116 -3.28 -14.52 21.88
C ARG A 116 -3.03 -13.21 21.14
N ASP A 117 -1.85 -12.67 21.29
CA ASP A 117 -1.37 -11.64 20.39
C ASP A 117 -0.60 -12.30 19.24
N LEU A 118 -0.87 -11.87 18.01
CA LEU A 118 -0.16 -12.37 16.83
C LEU A 118 0.76 -11.28 16.28
N LEU A 119 2.05 -11.59 16.20
CA LEU A 119 3.02 -10.75 15.50
C LEU A 119 3.15 -11.23 14.07
N ILE A 120 2.77 -10.40 13.13
CA ILE A 120 2.82 -10.67 11.70
C ILE A 120 3.93 -9.81 11.10
N THR A 121 4.90 -10.44 10.46
CA THR A 121 5.98 -9.76 9.75
C THR A 121 5.78 -9.90 8.25
N VAL A 122 5.78 -8.79 7.53
CA VAL A 122 5.64 -8.73 6.08
C VAL A 122 6.83 -8.01 5.46
N HIS A 123 7.17 -8.41 4.25
CA HIS A 123 8.21 -7.80 3.42
C HIS A 123 7.57 -7.10 2.23
N SER A 124 8.09 -5.94 1.84
CA SER A 124 7.68 -5.20 0.64
C SER A 124 8.85 -4.34 0.14
N LYS A 125 8.81 -3.97 -1.14
CA LYS A 125 9.82 -3.08 -1.73
C LYS A 125 9.31 -1.66 -1.82
N GLN A 126 10.01 -0.73 -1.18
CA GLN A 126 9.63 0.68 -1.12
C GLN A 126 10.80 1.61 -1.42
N SER A 127 10.52 2.80 -1.92
CA SER A 127 11.53 3.83 -2.04
C SER A 127 11.78 4.50 -0.70
N LYS A 128 13.05 4.53 -0.24
CA LYS A 128 13.44 5.24 1.00
C LYS A 128 13.23 6.76 0.91
N THR A 129 13.09 7.30 -0.30
CA THR A 129 12.93 8.74 -0.53
C THR A 129 11.48 9.19 -0.52
N ASP A 130 10.53 8.27 -0.52
CA ASP A 130 9.12 8.61 -0.49
C ASP A 130 8.74 9.15 0.89
N PRO A 131 8.07 10.31 0.96
CA PRO A 131 7.65 10.90 2.22
C PRO A 131 6.57 10.09 2.93
N ILE A 132 5.88 9.21 2.20
CA ILE A 132 4.82 8.34 2.70
C ILE A 132 5.06 6.91 2.21
N LEU A 133 5.41 6.04 3.16
CA LEU A 133 5.55 4.61 2.88
C LEU A 133 4.16 3.98 2.73
N LYS A 134 4.00 3.07 1.78
CA LYS A 134 2.72 2.40 1.50
C LYS A 134 2.93 0.94 1.13
N ILE A 135 2.01 0.09 1.57
CA ILE A 135 1.80 -1.24 1.00
C ILE A 135 0.43 -1.23 0.34
N GLY A 136 0.40 -1.35 -0.99
CA GLY A 136 -0.80 -1.10 -1.77
C GLY A 136 -1.32 0.33 -1.57
N ASN A 137 -2.55 0.47 -1.09
CA ASN A 137 -3.17 1.76 -0.78
C ASN A 137 -3.11 2.15 0.71
N GLN A 138 -2.56 1.29 1.56
CA GLN A 138 -2.43 1.54 3.00
C GLN A 138 -1.09 2.18 3.34
N GLU A 139 -1.15 3.24 4.13
CA GLU A 139 0.04 3.93 4.64
C GLU A 139 0.70 3.12 5.76
N VAL A 140 2.03 3.00 5.72
CA VAL A 140 2.84 2.28 6.70
C VAL A 140 3.51 3.27 7.64
N ARG A 141 3.06 3.29 8.91
CA ARG A 141 3.65 4.06 10.02
C ARG A 141 3.48 3.32 11.34
N ILE A 142 4.48 3.40 12.19
CA ILE A 142 4.39 2.86 13.55
C ILE A 142 3.21 3.49 14.29
N GLY A 143 2.40 2.65 14.96
CA GLY A 143 1.18 3.05 15.65
C GLY A 143 -0.08 3.15 14.79
N ARG A 144 0.05 3.03 13.46
CA ARG A 144 -1.10 3.04 12.56
C ARG A 144 -1.72 1.67 12.42
N GLY A 145 -3.05 1.64 12.33
CA GLY A 145 -3.80 0.43 11.97
C GLY A 145 -3.52 0.03 10.53
N PHE A 146 -3.37 -1.27 10.31
CA PHE A 146 -3.15 -1.89 9.01
C PHE A 146 -4.06 -3.10 8.86
N ILE A 147 -4.76 -3.21 7.74
CA ILE A 147 -5.57 -4.39 7.42
C ILE A 147 -4.66 -5.39 6.72
N PHE A 148 -4.26 -6.42 7.48
CA PHE A 148 -3.55 -7.57 6.91
C PHE A 148 -4.58 -8.49 6.26
N LYS A 149 -4.40 -8.76 4.97
CA LYS A 149 -5.34 -9.56 4.18
C LYS A 149 -4.62 -10.50 3.24
N THR A 150 -4.98 -11.78 3.33
CA THR A 150 -4.61 -12.85 2.38
C THR A 150 -5.88 -13.41 1.73
N GLN A 151 -5.78 -14.52 1.02
CA GLN A 151 -6.96 -15.18 0.44
C GLN A 151 -7.96 -15.70 1.49
N THR A 152 -7.48 -16.11 2.65
CA THR A 152 -8.29 -16.80 3.67
C THR A 152 -8.44 -16.02 4.95
N VAL A 153 -7.59 -15.02 5.19
CA VAL A 153 -7.54 -14.26 6.45
C VAL A 153 -7.61 -12.76 6.17
N GLU A 154 -8.44 -12.07 6.94
CA GLU A 154 -8.45 -10.60 7.00
C GLU A 154 -8.52 -10.17 8.47
N VAL A 155 -7.52 -9.42 8.94
CA VAL A 155 -7.42 -8.95 10.33
C VAL A 155 -6.92 -7.52 10.40
N ASN A 156 -7.37 -6.80 11.43
CA ASN A 156 -6.83 -5.50 11.78
C ASN A 156 -5.62 -5.67 12.70
N ALA A 157 -4.50 -5.09 12.31
CA ALA A 157 -3.27 -5.08 13.08
C ALA A 157 -2.80 -3.65 13.33
N ILE A 158 -1.92 -3.44 14.30
CA ILE A 158 -1.24 -2.17 14.55
C ILE A 158 0.22 -2.35 14.20
N ILE A 159 0.76 -1.46 13.38
CA ILE A 159 2.17 -1.48 13.00
C ILE A 159 3.02 -1.10 14.22
N GLU A 160 3.94 -1.99 14.60
CA GLU A 160 4.87 -1.79 15.73
C GLU A 160 6.29 -1.47 15.27
N LYS A 161 6.70 -1.99 14.11
CA LYS A 161 8.06 -1.82 13.63
C LYS A 161 8.10 -1.68 12.11
N VAL A 162 8.99 -0.81 11.62
CA VAL A 162 9.29 -0.62 10.20
C VAL A 162 10.79 -0.52 10.06
N GLU A 163 11.37 -1.38 9.26
CA GLU A 163 12.81 -1.45 9.00
C GLU A 163 13.08 -1.47 7.50
N PHE A 164 14.21 -0.91 7.11
CA PHE A 164 14.75 -1.05 5.77
C PHE A 164 16.04 -1.85 5.86
N ASP A 165 16.14 -2.87 5.06
CA ASP A 165 17.40 -3.54 4.85
C ASP A 165 18.37 -2.60 4.14
N GLY A 166 19.56 -2.49 4.71
CA GLY A 166 20.56 -1.45 4.41
C GLY A 166 21.17 -1.49 3.01
#